data_481a287d3fe3afdfe8eac0ed2262da25
#
_entry.id   481a287d3fe3afdfe8eac0ed2262da25
#
_cell.length_a   1.000
_cell.length_b   1.000
_cell.length_c   1.000
_cell.angle_alpha   90.00
_cell.angle_beta   90.00
_cell.angle_gamma   90.00
#
_symmetry.space_group_name_H-M   'P 1'
#
loop_
_entity.id
_entity.type
_entity.pdbx_description
1 polymer ?
#
loop_
_entity_poly.entity_id
_entity_poly.type
_entity_poly.pdbx_seq_one_letter_code
_entity_poly.pdbx_strand_id
1 'polypeptide(L)'
;MKRSGKHQFRRGFTIIEVIVIVVILGIIAAVIAPRFLSRVGQSKIAVAKANGESLARAMSGYILDCGMPESGAAITILFERPAAVSENAWKGPYVNNPDELRDPWGNEYQLIIPGQVNVDFDIVSLGADGQQGGEGENADIINGKR
;
A
#
# COMPACT_ATOMS: atom_id res chain seq x y z
N MET A 1 -73.07 -4.14 -16.70
CA MET A 1 -71.72 -3.51 -16.97
C MET A 1 -70.66 -4.59 -16.77
N LYS A 2 -70.08 -5.15 -17.86
CA LYS A 2 -69.00 -6.14 -17.81
C LYS A 2 -67.67 -5.39 -17.86
N ARG A 3 -66.86 -5.46 -16.76
CA ARG A 3 -65.48 -4.96 -16.77
C ARG A 3 -64.60 -5.97 -17.49
N SER A 4 -64.10 -5.56 -18.66
CA SER A 4 -63.09 -6.31 -19.40
C SER A 4 -61.73 -6.13 -18.71
N GLY A 5 -61.23 -7.17 -18.05
CA GLY A 5 -59.91 -7.22 -17.49
C GLY A 5 -58.87 -7.36 -18.62
N LYS A 6 -58.03 -6.36 -18.84
CA LYS A 6 -56.87 -6.45 -19.73
C LYS A 6 -55.85 -7.39 -19.08
N HIS A 7 -55.69 -8.59 -19.61
CA HIS A 7 -54.59 -9.47 -19.27
C HIS A 7 -53.28 -8.84 -19.80
N GLN A 8 -52.46 -8.30 -18.89
CA GLN A 8 -51.08 -7.92 -19.22
C GLN A 8 -50.28 -9.22 -19.33
N PHE A 9 -49.86 -9.55 -20.53
CA PHE A 9 -48.89 -10.63 -20.76
C PHE A 9 -47.54 -10.20 -20.18
N ARG A 10 -47.13 -10.80 -19.06
CA ARG A 10 -45.78 -10.71 -18.52
C ARG A 10 -44.88 -11.46 -19.52
N ARG A 11 -44.06 -10.72 -20.28
CA ARG A 11 -43.00 -11.29 -21.11
C ARG A 11 -41.96 -11.92 -20.19
N GLY A 12 -41.85 -13.23 -20.20
CA GLY A 12 -40.74 -13.95 -19.52
C GLY A 12 -39.48 -13.83 -20.35
N PHE A 13 -38.32 -13.82 -19.67
CA PHE A 13 -37.02 -13.88 -20.32
C PHE A 13 -36.85 -15.24 -21.02
N THR A 14 -36.29 -15.23 -22.20
CA THR A 14 -35.90 -16.45 -22.92
C THR A 14 -34.51 -16.91 -22.47
N ILE A 15 -34.26 -18.23 -22.56
CA ILE A 15 -32.93 -18.80 -22.24
C ILE A 15 -31.85 -18.18 -23.12
N ILE A 16 -32.15 -17.95 -24.40
CA ILE A 16 -31.17 -17.34 -25.34
C ILE A 16 -30.83 -15.91 -24.91
N GLU A 17 -31.77 -15.13 -24.43
CA GLU A 17 -31.54 -13.76 -23.95
C GLU A 17 -30.60 -13.74 -22.74
N VAL A 18 -30.77 -14.68 -21.82
CA VAL A 18 -29.86 -14.82 -20.67
C VAL A 18 -28.46 -15.24 -21.12
N ILE A 19 -28.33 -16.19 -22.05
CA ILE A 19 -27.04 -16.64 -22.56
C ILE A 19 -26.31 -15.48 -23.27
N VAL A 20 -27.00 -14.70 -24.08
CA VAL A 20 -26.41 -13.54 -24.77
C VAL A 20 -25.91 -12.51 -23.77
N ILE A 21 -26.69 -12.20 -22.71
CA ILE A 21 -26.25 -11.28 -21.67
C ILE A 21 -24.99 -11.77 -20.96
N VAL A 22 -24.93 -13.05 -20.58
CA VAL A 22 -23.77 -13.63 -19.90
C VAL A 22 -22.53 -13.60 -20.80
N VAL A 23 -22.67 -13.89 -22.08
CA VAL A 23 -21.56 -13.83 -23.07
C VAL A 23 -21.04 -12.39 -23.20
N ILE A 24 -21.93 -11.40 -23.32
CA ILE A 24 -21.54 -9.99 -23.43
C ILE A 24 -20.82 -9.54 -22.14
N LEU A 25 -21.37 -9.87 -20.96
CA LEU A 25 -20.72 -9.55 -19.69
C LEU A 25 -19.37 -10.22 -19.54
N GLY A 26 -19.19 -11.46 -20.00
CA GLY A 26 -17.93 -12.17 -20.03
C GLY A 26 -16.86 -11.45 -20.88
N ILE A 27 -17.25 -11.01 -22.07
CA ILE A 27 -16.34 -10.25 -22.96
C ILE A 27 -15.93 -8.92 -22.33
N ILE A 28 -16.87 -8.18 -21.77
CA ILE A 28 -16.62 -6.90 -21.11
C ILE A 28 -15.68 -7.10 -19.90
N ALA A 29 -15.94 -8.10 -19.06
CA ALA A 29 -15.11 -8.43 -17.91
C ALA A 29 -13.69 -8.79 -18.31
N ALA A 30 -13.50 -9.58 -19.38
CA ALA A 30 -12.17 -9.97 -19.87
C ALA A 30 -11.31 -8.78 -20.31
N VAL A 31 -11.91 -7.70 -20.79
CA VAL A 31 -11.20 -6.48 -21.22
C VAL A 31 -10.94 -5.51 -20.07
N ILE A 32 -11.89 -5.42 -19.12
CA ILE A 32 -11.82 -4.43 -18.03
C ILE A 32 -10.93 -4.92 -16.88
N ALA A 33 -10.99 -6.21 -16.53
CA ALA A 33 -10.31 -6.76 -15.36
C ALA A 33 -8.78 -6.49 -15.36
N PRO A 34 -8.02 -6.74 -16.43
CA PRO A 34 -6.57 -6.49 -16.42
C PRO A 34 -6.22 -5.02 -16.26
N ARG A 35 -7.02 -4.11 -16.81
CA ARG A 35 -6.81 -2.66 -16.66
C ARG A 35 -7.07 -2.16 -15.25
N PHE A 36 -8.02 -2.78 -14.56
CA PHE A 36 -8.34 -2.43 -13.19
C PHE A 36 -7.23 -2.87 -12.24
N LEU A 37 -6.72 -4.09 -12.39
CA LEU A 37 -5.64 -4.63 -11.57
C LEU A 37 -4.37 -3.78 -11.67
N SER A 38 -3.97 -3.34 -12.86
CA SER A 38 -2.79 -2.48 -13.03
C SER A 38 -2.92 -1.12 -12.34
N ARG A 39 -4.13 -0.55 -12.27
CA ARG A 39 -4.38 0.71 -11.56
C ARG A 39 -4.29 0.56 -10.05
N VAL A 40 -4.76 -0.57 -9.51
CA VAL A 40 -4.64 -0.87 -8.08
C VAL A 40 -3.17 -0.95 -7.68
N GLY A 41 -2.33 -1.61 -8.47
CA GLY A 41 -0.90 -1.70 -8.23
C GLY A 41 -0.21 -0.33 -8.22
N GLN A 42 -0.49 0.50 -9.22
CA GLN A 42 0.04 1.88 -9.26
C GLN A 42 -0.39 2.71 -8.05
N SER A 43 -1.62 2.54 -7.58
CA SER A 43 -2.11 3.21 -6.38
C SER A 43 -1.34 2.75 -5.12
N LYS A 44 -1.06 1.46 -4.98
CA LYS A 44 -0.26 0.92 -3.87
C LYS A 44 1.16 1.47 -3.88
N ILE A 45 1.81 1.54 -5.05
CA ILE A 45 3.14 2.15 -5.20
C ILE A 45 3.13 3.61 -4.73
N ALA A 46 2.14 4.39 -5.13
CA ALA A 46 2.01 5.79 -4.71
C ALA A 46 1.82 5.94 -3.20
N VAL A 47 1.00 5.06 -2.59
CA VAL A 47 0.79 5.03 -1.13
C VAL A 47 2.08 4.61 -0.42
N ALA A 48 2.78 3.58 -0.89
CA ALA A 48 4.05 3.14 -0.30
C ALA A 48 5.09 4.27 -0.31
N LYS A 49 5.19 5.00 -1.42
CA LYS A 49 6.08 6.16 -1.52
C LYS A 49 5.71 7.26 -0.51
N ALA A 50 4.44 7.63 -0.43
CA ALA A 50 3.96 8.65 0.51
C ALA A 50 4.20 8.26 1.97
N ASN A 51 3.97 6.99 2.32
CA ASN A 51 4.24 6.46 3.65
C ASN A 51 5.74 6.46 3.96
N GLY A 52 6.60 6.04 3.02
CA GLY A 52 8.06 6.09 3.16
C GLY A 52 8.57 7.51 3.44
N GLU A 53 8.04 8.51 2.74
CA GLU A 53 8.34 9.93 2.99
C GLU A 53 7.85 10.40 4.38
N SER A 54 6.71 9.89 4.84
CA SER A 54 6.21 10.19 6.19
C SER A 54 7.11 9.60 7.27
N LEU A 55 7.51 8.34 7.09
CA LEU A 55 8.45 7.65 7.99
C LEU A 55 9.83 8.33 8.00
N ALA A 56 10.30 8.84 6.86
CA ALA A 56 11.54 9.60 6.80
C ALA A 56 11.48 10.89 7.63
N ARG A 57 10.34 11.58 7.64
CA ARG A 57 10.13 12.74 8.52
C ARG A 57 10.10 12.33 10.00
N ALA A 58 9.42 11.23 10.34
CA ALA A 58 9.40 10.69 11.69
C ALA A 58 10.81 10.29 12.16
N MET A 59 11.62 9.67 11.29
CA MET A 59 13.00 9.32 11.56
C MET A 59 13.86 10.57 11.79
N SER A 60 13.66 11.64 11.03
CA SER A 60 14.34 12.91 11.27
C SER A 60 14.03 13.48 12.65
N GLY A 61 12.77 13.34 13.12
CA GLY A 61 12.38 13.69 14.49
C GLY A 61 13.09 12.83 15.54
N TYR A 62 13.13 11.53 15.33
CA TYR A 62 13.88 10.61 16.20
C TYR A 62 15.36 11.00 16.28
N ILE A 63 16.01 11.28 15.16
CA ILE A 63 17.42 11.64 15.10
C ILE A 63 17.71 12.95 15.87
N LEU A 64 16.81 13.92 15.78
CA LEU A 64 16.94 15.19 16.54
C LEU A 64 16.91 14.97 18.05
N ASP A 65 16.09 14.04 18.54
CA ASP A 65 15.93 13.78 19.97
C ASP A 65 16.95 12.77 20.52
N CYS A 66 17.24 11.73 19.75
CA CYS A 66 17.99 10.55 20.22
C CYS A 66 19.37 10.38 19.56
N GLY A 67 19.64 11.12 18.48
CA GLY A 67 20.82 10.92 17.63
C GLY A 67 20.61 9.83 16.57
N MET A 68 21.61 9.65 15.73
CA MET A 68 21.60 8.65 14.66
C MET A 68 21.57 7.24 15.23
N PRO A 69 20.61 6.39 14.81
CA PRO A 69 20.60 4.99 15.22
C PRO A 69 21.79 4.21 14.69
N GLU A 70 22.08 3.08 15.29
CA GLU A 70 23.12 2.18 14.79
C GLU A 70 22.71 1.50 13.48
N SER A 71 23.71 1.12 12.68
CA SER A 71 23.48 0.34 11.46
C SER A 71 22.79 -0.98 11.80
N GLY A 72 21.71 -1.31 11.06
CA GLY A 72 20.88 -2.48 11.32
C GLY A 72 19.77 -2.27 12.33
N ALA A 73 19.55 -1.05 12.81
CA ALA A 73 18.39 -0.74 13.64
C ALA A 73 17.08 -1.01 12.88
N ALA A 74 16.10 -1.62 13.54
CA ALA A 74 14.79 -1.87 12.98
C ALA A 74 13.97 -0.57 12.92
N ILE A 75 13.07 -0.46 11.96
CA ILE A 75 12.17 0.70 11.82
C ILE A 75 11.23 0.86 13.03
N THR A 76 11.05 -0.18 13.82
CA THR A 76 10.22 -0.22 15.04
C THR A 76 10.67 0.77 16.12
N ILE A 77 11.92 1.29 16.05
CA ILE A 77 12.41 2.35 16.94
C ILE A 77 11.58 3.64 16.86
N LEU A 78 10.81 3.83 15.80
CA LEU A 78 9.88 4.95 15.66
C LEU A 78 8.63 4.81 16.52
N PHE A 79 8.28 3.60 16.91
CA PHE A 79 7.11 3.32 17.74
C PHE A 79 7.49 2.88 19.16
N GLU A 80 8.54 2.08 19.33
CA GLU A 80 9.00 1.55 20.59
C GLU A 80 10.38 2.12 20.95
N ARG A 81 10.55 2.54 22.21
CA ARG A 81 11.83 3.07 22.67
C ARG A 81 12.90 1.96 22.68
N PRO A 82 14.01 2.11 21.95
CA PRO A 82 15.13 1.20 22.07
C PRO A 82 15.73 1.19 23.50
N ALA A 83 16.15 0.02 23.98
CA ALA A 83 16.74 -0.11 25.31
C ALA A 83 18.02 0.75 25.49
N ALA A 84 18.76 0.99 24.41
CA ALA A 84 19.97 1.81 24.41
C ALA A 84 19.68 3.31 24.54
N VAL A 85 18.45 3.76 24.29
CA VAL A 85 18.04 5.17 24.33
C VAL A 85 17.42 5.48 25.69
N SER A 86 17.92 6.53 26.36
CA SER A 86 17.39 6.95 27.66
C SER A 86 15.95 7.48 27.54
N GLU A 87 15.16 7.32 28.63
CA GLU A 87 13.78 7.84 28.67
C GLU A 87 13.69 9.35 28.46
N ASN A 88 14.69 10.08 28.90
CA ASN A 88 14.72 11.53 28.79
C ASN A 88 15.00 12.00 27.35
N ALA A 89 15.72 11.22 26.56
CA ALA A 89 16.02 11.53 25.17
C ALA A 89 14.86 11.16 24.25
N TRP A 90 14.25 9.99 24.45
CA TRP A 90 13.17 9.52 23.58
C TRP A 90 11.86 10.30 23.83
N LYS A 91 11.39 11.01 22.81
CA LYS A 91 10.15 11.81 22.86
C LYS A 91 8.98 11.15 22.13
N GLY A 92 9.20 9.95 21.59
CA GLY A 92 8.18 9.23 20.82
C GLY A 92 6.95 8.79 21.62
N PRO A 93 6.06 8.06 20.99
CA PRO A 93 6.23 7.47 19.66
C PRO A 93 6.21 8.53 18.53
N TYR A 94 7.01 8.30 17.49
CA TYR A 94 7.13 9.20 16.34
C TYR A 94 6.15 8.85 15.20
N VAL A 95 5.46 7.72 15.34
CA VAL A 95 4.32 7.29 14.51
C VAL A 95 3.12 6.99 15.41
N ASN A 96 1.90 7.16 14.90
CA ASN A 96 0.70 6.99 15.73
C ASN A 96 0.30 5.53 15.91
N ASN A 97 0.64 4.69 14.93
CA ASN A 97 0.24 3.28 14.89
C ASN A 97 1.39 2.43 14.36
N PRO A 98 1.68 1.24 14.94
CA PRO A 98 2.67 0.31 14.40
C PRO A 98 2.35 -0.16 12.98
N ASP A 99 1.09 -0.13 12.55
CA ASP A 99 0.71 -0.46 11.16
C ASP A 99 1.27 0.54 10.13
N GLU A 100 1.62 1.77 10.55
CA GLU A 100 2.29 2.74 9.69
C GLU A 100 3.70 2.31 9.28
N LEU A 101 4.30 1.38 10.03
CA LEU A 101 5.60 0.79 9.72
C LEU A 101 5.53 -0.28 8.63
N ARG A 102 4.33 -0.57 8.11
CA ARG A 102 4.09 -1.53 7.05
C ARG A 102 3.67 -0.85 5.76
N ASP A 103 4.12 -1.44 4.66
CA ASP A 103 3.75 -1.00 3.33
C ASP A 103 2.34 -1.49 2.94
N PRO A 104 1.77 -1.05 1.79
CA PRO A 104 0.44 -1.47 1.34
C PRO A 104 0.31 -2.96 0.97
N TRP A 105 1.41 -3.69 0.92
CA TRP A 105 1.41 -5.15 0.71
C TRP A 105 1.58 -5.92 2.02
N GLY A 106 1.83 -5.20 3.15
CA GLY A 106 1.94 -5.77 4.50
C GLY A 106 3.38 -6.07 4.93
N ASN A 107 4.38 -5.77 4.10
CA ASN A 107 5.79 -5.90 4.44
C ASN A 107 6.23 -4.73 5.34
N GLU A 108 7.12 -4.97 6.28
CA GLU A 108 7.70 -3.93 7.12
C GLU A 108 8.70 -3.10 6.31
N TYR A 109 8.66 -1.76 6.48
CA TYR A 109 9.68 -0.89 5.91
C TYR A 109 11.04 -1.18 6.52
N GLN A 110 12.07 -1.17 5.69
CA GLN A 110 13.45 -1.34 6.13
C GLN A 110 14.12 0.02 6.34
N LEU A 111 14.87 0.13 7.44
CA LEU A 111 15.76 1.25 7.72
C LEU A 111 17.18 0.86 7.35
N ILE A 112 17.76 1.57 6.40
CA ILE A 112 19.15 1.33 5.95
C ILE A 112 20.01 2.50 6.39
N ILE A 113 21.05 2.22 7.20
CA ILE A 113 22.02 3.18 7.72
C ILE A 113 23.44 2.63 7.48
N PRO A 114 24.31 3.37 6.81
CA PRO A 114 24.07 4.63 6.10
C PRO A 114 23.17 4.43 4.88
N GLY A 115 22.50 5.48 4.41
CA GLY A 115 21.67 5.41 3.22
C GLY A 115 22.48 5.11 1.95
N GLN A 116 21.85 4.47 0.99
CA GLN A 116 22.43 4.18 -0.33
C GLN A 116 22.03 5.24 -1.36
N VAL A 117 20.85 5.82 -1.20
CA VAL A 117 20.30 6.89 -2.04
C VAL A 117 20.40 8.23 -1.33
N ASN A 118 20.02 8.28 -0.06
CA ASN A 118 20.16 9.47 0.79
C ASN A 118 21.44 9.38 1.62
N VAL A 119 21.94 10.52 2.12
CA VAL A 119 23.23 10.59 2.83
C VAL A 119 23.17 9.87 4.17
N ASP A 120 22.11 10.12 4.96
CA ASP A 120 22.05 9.67 6.34
C ASP A 120 21.39 8.28 6.45
N PHE A 121 20.22 8.12 5.89
CA PHE A 121 19.46 6.87 5.93
C PHE A 121 18.49 6.75 4.76
N ASP A 122 18.08 5.53 4.46
CA ASP A 122 17.00 5.21 3.53
C ASP A 122 15.88 4.45 4.24
N ILE A 123 14.64 4.80 3.91
CA ILE A 123 13.44 4.03 4.23
C ILE A 123 13.01 3.31 2.98
N VAL A 124 12.99 1.98 3.03
CA VAL A 124 12.78 1.12 1.85
C VAL A 124 11.59 0.20 2.05
N SER A 125 10.64 0.21 1.10
CA SER A 125 9.69 -0.87 0.91
C SER A 125 10.22 -1.80 -0.17
N LEU A 126 10.19 -3.10 0.07
CA LEU A 126 10.60 -4.13 -0.89
C LEU A 126 9.48 -4.54 -1.86
N GLY A 127 8.43 -3.70 -1.99
CA GLY A 127 7.33 -3.98 -2.91
C GLY A 127 6.47 -5.18 -2.51
N ALA A 128 5.74 -5.71 -3.49
CA ALA A 128 4.74 -6.74 -3.25
C ALA A 128 5.32 -8.11 -2.91
N ASP A 129 6.51 -8.42 -3.40
CA ASP A 129 7.16 -9.73 -3.17
C ASP A 129 8.06 -9.76 -1.92
N GLY A 130 8.33 -8.60 -1.30
CA GLY A 130 9.18 -8.48 -0.12
C GLY A 130 10.65 -8.86 -0.37
N GLN A 131 11.11 -8.80 -1.63
CA GLN A 131 12.47 -9.13 -2.01
C GLN A 131 13.17 -7.91 -2.63
N GLN A 132 14.48 -7.83 -2.44
CA GLN A 132 15.26 -6.74 -3.00
C GLN A 132 15.28 -6.78 -4.54
N GLY A 133 15.03 -5.63 -5.17
CA GLY A 133 15.00 -5.47 -6.63
C GLY A 133 13.60 -5.53 -7.21
N GLY A 134 13.41 -6.21 -8.35
CA GLY A 134 12.12 -6.36 -9.01
C GLY A 134 11.71 -5.21 -9.91
N GLU A 135 10.53 -5.34 -10.53
CA GLU A 135 9.93 -4.35 -11.42
C GLU A 135 8.44 -4.17 -11.11
N GLY A 136 7.89 -3.01 -11.46
CA GLY A 136 6.47 -2.72 -11.25
C GLY A 136 6.10 -2.68 -9.77
N GLU A 137 5.16 -3.51 -9.34
CA GLU A 137 4.72 -3.62 -7.94
C GLU A 137 5.77 -4.29 -7.04
N ASN A 138 6.70 -5.07 -7.61
CA ASN A 138 7.77 -5.73 -6.89
C ASN A 138 9.03 -4.86 -6.76
N ALA A 139 9.05 -3.69 -7.39
CA ALA A 139 10.22 -2.81 -7.33
C ALA A 139 10.40 -2.19 -5.94
N ASP A 140 11.65 -2.05 -5.52
CA ASP A 140 12.02 -1.34 -4.30
C ASP A 140 11.63 0.15 -4.38
N ILE A 141 10.97 0.62 -3.34
CA ILE A 141 10.54 2.01 -3.19
C ILE A 141 11.34 2.64 -2.05
N ILE A 142 12.16 3.62 -2.39
CA ILE A 142 13.06 4.30 -1.45
C ILE A 142 12.60 5.75 -1.31
N ASN A 143 12.58 6.27 -0.08
CA ASN A 143 12.27 7.67 0.18
C ASN A 143 13.26 8.60 -0.54
N GLY A 144 12.79 9.75 -1.05
CA GLY A 144 13.61 10.71 -1.78
C GLY A 144 13.94 10.32 -3.23
N LYS A 145 13.77 9.05 -3.64
CA LYS A 145 13.97 8.62 -5.02
C LYS A 145 12.80 9.04 -5.91
N ARG A 146 13.05 9.81 -6.94
CA ARG A 146 12.04 10.25 -7.93
C ARG A 146 11.84 9.25 -9.04
#